data_bb3f611a003d9e95facec290be56c468
#
_entry.id   bb3f611a003d9e95facec290be56c468
#
_cell.length_a   1.000
_cell.length_b   1.000
_cell.length_c   1.000
_cell.angle_alpha   90.00
_cell.angle_beta   90.00
_cell.angle_gamma   90.00
#
_symmetry.space_group_name_H-M   'P 1'
#
loop_
_entity.id
_entity.type
_entity.pdbx_description
1 polymer ?
#
loop_
_entity_poly.entity_id
_entity_poly.type
_entity_poly.pdbx_seq_one_letter_code
_entity_poly.pdbx_strand_id
1 'polypeptide(L)'
;MNRYRIKFAESAAEREQVHRLNYAAFVEEIPQHAPNPEHRLVDRFDAENEYVIALAGGDEVIGMLALRSRRPFSLDQKLEQLDAYLPPHRSLCELRLLAVRREHRHKALFRDLIAFTAARCVAAGHDLAVISGTTRQLALYRHLGFEPFGPLVGASGAQFQPMVLAVERLRSQAGATLGVAPEPGATARFLTGPVTTLAAVRAAHAAESATHRSGEFVAQVARLRRRICDLTRASDAALIVGSGTLANDVVAASIRNLAGRGLILASGEFGERLADHARRAGLRFELLRKAWGAAFDESELRAAARRAGSAWIWGVHCETSTGVLHDLAALRKAAASAGARLCLDCIGALGTVEVDLRGVWLASGTSGKGLGAFPGLALVLLNGEPPPRSGDVPRYLDLELWLRNGSVPFTHSSNLVGALEVALEQTDWAERIGRTARDARWLRAALRAQGLAVVAPEQFASPGVASIALPPETPSGAVAEGLERLGYEIAWRSAYLVERNWIQVALMGDYDRAALRRLPAAVALQAREHALRPGRAA
;
A
#
# COMPACT_ATOMS: atom_id res chain seq x y z
N MET A 1 -14.88 25.03 1.75
CA MET A 1 -13.63 24.40 2.18
C MET A 1 -12.48 25.29 1.76
N ASN A 2 -11.82 25.96 2.71
CA ASN A 2 -10.67 26.82 2.41
C ASN A 2 -9.53 25.94 1.88
N ARG A 3 -9.23 26.06 0.58
CA ARG A 3 -8.10 25.36 -0.04
C ARG A 3 -6.83 26.16 0.24
N TYR A 4 -5.94 25.62 1.05
CA TYR A 4 -4.57 26.09 1.21
C TYR A 4 -3.59 24.96 0.87
N ARG A 5 -2.36 25.34 0.51
CA ARG A 5 -1.26 24.42 0.23
C ARG A 5 -0.12 24.70 1.21
N ILE A 6 0.49 23.65 1.78
CA ILE A 6 1.66 23.76 2.65
C ILE A 6 2.91 23.35 1.89
N LYS A 7 3.97 24.16 1.98
CA LYS A 7 5.28 23.94 1.36
C LYS A 7 6.38 24.67 2.14
N PHE A 8 7.62 24.52 1.70
CA PHE A 8 8.70 25.43 2.11
C PHE A 8 8.66 26.73 1.32
N ALA A 9 9.06 27.85 1.95
CA ALA A 9 9.26 29.10 1.27
C ALA A 9 10.52 29.02 0.38
N GLU A 10 10.33 29.18 -0.92
CA GLU A 10 11.39 29.05 -1.93
C GLU A 10 11.72 30.38 -2.60
N SER A 11 10.72 31.25 -2.80
CA SER A 11 10.89 32.53 -3.48
C SER A 11 11.17 33.69 -2.52
N ALA A 12 11.81 34.74 -3.03
CA ALA A 12 11.99 35.99 -2.29
C ALA A 12 10.64 36.65 -1.92
N ALA A 13 9.64 36.51 -2.79
CA ALA A 13 8.30 37.04 -2.55
C ALA A 13 7.58 36.31 -1.39
N GLU A 14 7.74 35.00 -1.28
CA GLU A 14 7.23 34.22 -0.15
C GLU A 14 7.93 34.58 1.16
N ARG A 15 9.26 34.75 1.13
CA ARG A 15 10.05 35.18 2.31
C ARG A 15 9.64 36.61 2.75
N GLU A 16 9.38 37.50 1.83
CA GLU A 16 8.90 38.82 2.18
C GLU A 16 7.53 38.77 2.88
N GLN A 17 6.63 37.92 2.43
CA GLN A 17 5.35 37.71 3.10
C GLN A 17 5.52 37.07 4.49
N VAL A 18 6.49 36.15 4.67
CA VAL A 18 6.87 35.60 5.98
C VAL A 18 7.35 36.72 6.92
N HIS A 19 8.20 37.64 6.47
CA HIS A 19 8.68 38.77 7.29
C HIS A 19 7.54 39.69 7.71
N ARG A 20 6.56 39.95 6.85
CA ARG A 20 5.37 40.75 7.17
C ARG A 20 4.43 40.02 8.12
N LEU A 21 4.20 38.71 7.94
CA LEU A 21 3.41 37.92 8.86
C LEU A 21 4.09 37.83 10.25
N ASN A 22 5.40 37.75 10.26
CA ASN A 22 6.22 37.78 11.47
C ASN A 22 6.03 39.10 12.23
N TYR A 23 6.03 40.22 11.51
CA TYR A 23 5.79 41.54 12.08
C TYR A 23 4.37 41.63 12.67
N ALA A 24 3.35 41.28 11.90
CA ALA A 24 1.96 41.29 12.37
C ALA A 24 1.76 40.44 13.63
N ALA A 25 2.41 39.28 13.72
CA ALA A 25 2.28 38.37 14.87
C ALA A 25 3.08 38.82 16.09
N PHE A 26 4.34 39.29 15.94
CA PHE A 26 5.28 39.48 17.05
C PHE A 26 5.64 40.96 17.33
N VAL A 27 5.07 41.90 16.58
CA VAL A 27 5.16 43.34 16.85
C VAL A 27 3.77 43.91 17.15
N GLU A 28 2.77 43.63 16.28
CA GLU A 28 1.45 44.25 16.42
C GLU A 28 0.55 43.49 17.40
N GLU A 29 0.51 42.14 17.31
CA GLU A 29 -0.41 41.33 18.11
C GLU A 29 0.18 40.91 19.47
N ILE A 30 1.44 40.49 19.46
CA ILE A 30 2.20 40.09 20.67
C ILE A 30 3.45 40.96 20.69
N PRO A 31 3.43 42.16 21.32
CA PRO A 31 4.51 43.13 21.21
C PRO A 31 5.80 42.62 21.90
N GLN A 32 6.63 41.91 21.14
CA GLN A 32 7.94 41.43 21.58
C GLN A 32 9.09 42.25 20.98
N HIS A 33 8.81 43.04 19.95
CA HIS A 33 9.77 43.91 19.27
C HIS A 33 9.18 45.30 19.06
N ALA A 34 10.05 46.30 18.93
CA ALA A 34 9.65 47.65 18.62
C ALA A 34 9.05 47.77 17.21
N PRO A 35 8.01 48.59 16.99
CA PRO A 35 7.48 48.80 15.66
C PRO A 35 8.49 49.52 14.76
N ASN A 36 8.42 49.25 13.46
CA ASN A 36 9.23 49.89 12.43
C ASN A 36 8.36 50.31 11.24
N PRO A 37 8.80 51.34 10.45
CA PRO A 37 8.01 51.88 9.36
C PRO A 37 7.83 50.94 8.16
N GLU A 38 8.68 49.94 8.01
CA GLU A 38 8.61 48.97 6.92
C GLU A 38 7.57 47.87 7.15
N HIS A 39 6.99 47.79 8.35
CA HIS A 39 6.06 46.73 8.76
C HIS A 39 6.58 45.32 8.43
N ARG A 40 7.86 45.09 8.68
CA ARG A 40 8.51 43.79 8.45
C ARG A 40 9.45 43.42 9.61
N LEU A 41 9.43 42.16 9.97
CA LEU A 41 10.32 41.61 11.00
C LEU A 41 11.11 40.45 10.43
N VAL A 42 12.37 40.69 10.12
CA VAL A 42 13.32 39.66 9.66
C VAL A 42 13.91 38.97 10.87
N ASP A 43 13.78 37.64 10.93
CA ASP A 43 14.40 36.86 11.99
C ASP A 43 15.92 36.90 11.85
N ARG A 44 16.65 36.99 12.95
CA ARG A 44 18.13 37.01 12.94
C ARG A 44 18.78 35.78 12.33
N PHE A 45 18.04 34.65 12.24
CA PHE A 45 18.47 33.41 11.62
C PHE A 45 17.81 33.16 10.27
N ASP A 46 17.29 34.22 9.61
CA ASP A 46 16.50 34.11 8.38
C ASP A 46 17.21 33.32 7.27
N ALA A 47 18.53 33.52 7.11
CA ALA A 47 19.30 32.85 6.08
C ALA A 47 19.42 31.33 6.28
N GLU A 48 19.25 30.85 7.54
CA GLU A 48 19.45 29.43 7.89
C GLU A 48 18.14 28.74 8.29
N ASN A 49 17.04 29.50 8.45
CA ASN A 49 15.74 28.95 8.73
C ASN A 49 15.11 28.31 7.49
N GLU A 50 14.54 27.12 7.66
CA GLU A 50 13.59 26.56 6.73
C GLU A 50 12.19 27.03 7.14
N TYR A 51 11.53 27.86 6.33
CA TYR A 51 10.17 28.31 6.62
C TYR A 51 9.15 27.39 5.97
N VAL A 52 8.35 26.71 6.80
CA VAL A 52 7.13 26.02 6.37
C VAL A 52 6.03 27.06 6.28
N ILE A 53 5.41 27.20 5.11
CA ILE A 53 4.36 28.18 4.84
C ILE A 53 3.08 27.51 4.34
N ALA A 54 1.94 28.13 4.67
CA ALA A 54 0.64 27.79 4.12
C ALA A 54 0.18 28.90 3.17
N LEU A 55 -0.15 28.53 1.94
CA LEU A 55 -0.57 29.43 0.86
C LEU A 55 -2.07 29.27 0.59
N ALA A 56 -2.81 30.37 0.52
CA ALA A 56 -4.21 30.40 0.08
C ALA A 56 -4.38 31.34 -1.13
N GLY A 57 -5.45 31.16 -1.90
CA GLY A 57 -5.79 32.04 -3.02
C GLY A 57 -4.74 32.16 -4.13
N GLY A 58 -3.88 31.15 -4.29
CA GLY A 58 -2.75 31.13 -5.23
C GLY A 58 -1.42 31.31 -4.50
N ASP A 59 -1.06 32.51 -4.03
CA ASP A 59 0.29 32.81 -3.52
C ASP A 59 0.29 33.63 -2.21
N GLU A 60 -0.84 33.72 -1.50
CA GLU A 60 -0.89 34.44 -0.23
C GLU A 60 -0.44 33.57 0.94
N VAL A 61 0.60 33.98 1.68
CA VAL A 61 1.05 33.32 2.91
C VAL A 61 0.08 33.63 4.06
N ILE A 62 -0.68 32.62 4.48
CA ILE A 62 -1.67 32.73 5.57
C ILE A 62 -1.21 32.13 6.89
N GLY A 63 -0.10 31.39 6.88
CA GLY A 63 0.51 30.80 8.07
C GLY A 63 1.95 30.39 7.82
N MET A 64 2.75 30.37 8.88
CA MET A 64 4.15 29.99 8.83
C MET A 64 4.64 29.32 10.11
N LEU A 65 5.72 28.53 9.99
CA LEU A 65 6.53 28.00 11.07
C LEU A 65 7.98 27.93 10.61
N ALA A 66 8.93 28.36 11.45
CA ALA A 66 10.36 28.26 11.14
C ALA A 66 10.98 27.03 11.82
N LEU A 67 11.71 26.23 11.04
CA LEU A 67 12.54 25.11 11.49
C LEU A 67 14.01 25.51 11.39
N ARG A 68 14.74 25.36 12.47
CA ARG A 68 16.19 25.55 12.54
C ARG A 68 16.88 24.24 12.92
N SER A 69 17.73 23.74 12.04
CA SER A 69 18.41 22.44 12.19
C SER A 69 19.88 22.56 12.63
N ARG A 70 20.39 23.78 12.78
CA ARG A 70 21.80 24.04 13.12
C ARG A 70 21.92 25.03 14.27
N ARG A 71 22.90 24.80 15.15
CA ARG A 71 23.27 25.73 16.21
C ARG A 71 23.98 27.00 15.65
N PRO A 72 23.95 28.13 16.39
CA PRO A 72 23.30 28.29 17.70
C PRO A 72 21.77 28.37 17.57
N PHE A 73 21.04 27.75 18.47
CA PHE A 73 19.60 27.92 18.62
C PHE A 73 19.28 29.22 19.38
N SER A 74 18.04 29.67 19.33
CA SER A 74 17.65 30.82 20.15
C SER A 74 17.72 30.49 21.65
N LEU A 75 17.54 29.23 22.00
CA LEU A 75 17.69 28.74 23.37
C LEU A 75 19.14 28.69 23.85
N ASP A 76 20.13 28.44 22.98
CA ASP A 76 21.54 28.49 23.34
C ASP A 76 21.98 29.87 23.88
N GLN A 77 21.24 30.93 23.48
CA GLN A 77 21.54 32.29 23.96
C GLN A 77 20.76 32.68 25.22
N LYS A 78 19.80 31.85 25.63
CA LYS A 78 18.94 32.08 26.79
C LYS A 78 19.26 31.16 27.96
N LEU A 79 19.88 30.02 27.69
CA LEU A 79 20.27 29.01 28.67
C LEU A 79 21.76 28.69 28.50
N GLU A 80 22.50 28.82 29.58
CA GLU A 80 23.87 28.27 29.63
C GLU A 80 23.78 26.73 29.59
N GLN A 81 24.57 26.09 28.71
CA GLN A 81 24.65 24.63 28.56
C GLN A 81 23.31 23.97 28.30
N LEU A 82 22.59 24.38 27.21
CA LEU A 82 21.28 23.84 26.83
C LEU A 82 21.21 22.29 26.92
N ASP A 83 22.26 21.60 26.49
CA ASP A 83 22.30 20.12 26.47
C ASP A 83 22.25 19.48 27.87
N ALA A 84 22.66 20.20 28.92
CA ALA A 84 22.57 19.69 30.29
C ALA A 84 21.14 19.50 30.79
N TYR A 85 20.18 20.16 30.16
CA TYR A 85 18.75 20.06 30.48
C TYR A 85 18.00 19.05 29.60
N LEU A 86 18.62 18.52 28.54
CA LEU A 86 17.97 17.66 27.56
C LEU A 86 18.28 16.18 27.82
N PRO A 87 17.36 15.27 27.47
CA PRO A 87 17.68 13.85 27.48
C PRO A 87 18.76 13.54 26.42
N PRO A 88 19.46 12.40 26.53
CA PRO A 88 20.45 11.97 25.55
C PRO A 88 19.89 12.00 24.14
N HIS A 89 20.57 12.62 23.20
CA HIS A 89 20.14 12.77 21.81
C HIS A 89 21.34 12.82 20.86
N ARG A 90 21.11 12.50 19.61
CA ARG A 90 22.11 12.57 18.53
C ARG A 90 21.93 13.80 17.67
N SER A 91 20.70 14.26 17.54
CA SER A 91 20.35 15.38 16.66
C SER A 91 19.17 16.19 17.21
N LEU A 92 19.35 17.51 17.29
CA LEU A 92 18.40 18.47 17.83
C LEU A 92 17.97 19.47 16.77
N CYS A 93 16.71 19.90 16.80
CA CYS A 93 16.21 21.03 16.01
C CYS A 93 15.40 21.99 16.89
N GLU A 94 15.25 23.25 16.44
CA GLU A 94 14.42 24.25 17.11
C GLU A 94 13.25 24.65 16.21
N LEU A 95 12.03 24.59 16.74
CA LEU A 95 10.82 25.08 16.08
C LEU A 95 10.50 26.48 16.61
N ARG A 96 10.25 27.42 15.69
CA ARG A 96 10.15 28.85 16.02
C ARG A 96 9.08 29.54 15.18
N LEU A 97 8.69 30.73 15.60
CA LEU A 97 7.94 31.70 14.82
C LEU A 97 6.64 31.14 14.22
N LEU A 98 5.90 30.33 15.01
CA LEU A 98 4.59 29.87 14.56
C LEU A 98 3.61 31.04 14.53
N ALA A 99 3.20 31.44 13.35
CA ALA A 99 2.23 32.52 13.14
C ALA A 99 1.19 32.11 12.09
N VAL A 100 -0.06 32.53 12.34
CA VAL A 100 -1.19 32.33 11.41
C VAL A 100 -1.99 33.62 11.37
N ARG A 101 -2.38 34.09 10.18
CA ARG A 101 -3.26 35.26 10.02
C ARG A 101 -4.57 35.07 10.78
N ARG A 102 -5.09 36.12 11.42
CA ARG A 102 -6.26 36.06 12.29
C ARG A 102 -7.46 35.41 11.62
N GLU A 103 -7.76 35.79 10.39
CA GLU A 103 -8.89 35.34 9.58
C GLU A 103 -8.78 33.86 9.17
N HIS A 104 -7.58 33.28 9.27
CA HIS A 104 -7.29 31.89 8.92
C HIS A 104 -7.01 30.99 10.14
N ARG A 105 -7.19 31.48 11.37
CA ARG A 105 -6.94 30.73 12.61
C ARG A 105 -7.99 29.67 12.87
N HIS A 106 -7.86 28.54 12.24
CA HIS A 106 -8.66 27.36 12.53
C HIS A 106 -7.79 26.14 12.83
N LYS A 107 -8.34 25.21 13.62
CA LYS A 107 -7.60 24.05 14.13
C LYS A 107 -6.91 23.22 13.02
N ALA A 108 -7.51 23.14 11.83
CA ALA A 108 -6.97 22.38 10.72
C ALA A 108 -5.65 22.95 10.19
N LEU A 109 -5.57 24.28 9.93
CA LEU A 109 -4.36 24.90 9.40
C LEU A 109 -3.17 24.78 10.35
N PHE A 110 -3.42 25.05 11.65
CA PHE A 110 -2.40 24.88 12.69
C PHE A 110 -1.86 23.45 12.74
N ARG A 111 -2.79 22.49 12.78
CA ARG A 111 -2.47 21.07 12.76
C ARG A 111 -1.61 20.67 11.56
N ASP A 112 -1.99 21.14 10.37
CA ASP A 112 -1.34 20.76 9.12
C ASP A 112 0.07 21.37 8.99
N LEU A 113 0.29 22.62 9.51
CA LEU A 113 1.62 23.22 9.62
C LEU A 113 2.54 22.42 10.55
N ILE A 114 2.05 22.08 11.75
CA ILE A 114 2.82 21.26 12.72
C ILE A 114 3.18 19.91 12.14
N ALA A 115 2.25 19.27 11.46
CA ALA A 115 2.46 17.96 10.92
C ALA A 115 3.44 17.93 9.74
N PHE A 116 3.37 18.92 8.85
CA PHE A 116 4.36 19.08 7.78
C PHE A 116 5.77 19.30 8.36
N THR A 117 5.86 20.12 9.42
CA THR A 117 7.14 20.36 10.11
C THR A 117 7.65 19.10 10.82
N ALA A 118 6.78 18.35 11.49
CA ALA A 118 7.13 17.07 12.12
C ALA A 118 7.71 16.07 11.11
N ALA A 119 7.06 15.92 9.95
CA ALA A 119 7.55 15.07 8.87
C ALA A 119 8.95 15.50 8.40
N ARG A 120 9.20 16.81 8.31
CA ARG A 120 10.53 17.34 7.96
C ARG A 120 11.58 17.04 9.03
N CYS A 121 11.26 17.19 10.32
CA CYS A 121 12.17 16.85 11.42
C CYS A 121 12.59 15.38 11.38
N VAL A 122 11.61 14.47 11.18
CA VAL A 122 11.86 13.03 11.02
C VAL A 122 12.77 12.77 9.81
N ALA A 123 12.43 13.39 8.66
CA ALA A 123 13.19 13.23 7.42
C ALA A 123 14.64 13.75 7.53
N ALA A 124 14.88 14.75 8.38
CA ALA A 124 16.21 15.27 8.66
C ALA A 124 16.98 14.43 9.71
N GLY A 125 16.33 13.41 10.31
CA GLY A 125 16.95 12.53 11.31
C GLY A 125 17.09 13.18 12.68
N HIS A 126 16.26 14.19 13.02
CA HIS A 126 16.27 14.78 14.35
C HIS A 126 15.62 13.86 15.38
N ASP A 127 16.26 13.74 16.54
CA ASP A 127 15.74 12.96 17.68
C ASP A 127 14.84 13.81 18.57
N LEU A 128 15.24 15.07 18.78
CA LEU A 128 14.54 16.01 19.63
C LEU A 128 14.21 17.32 18.90
N ALA A 129 13.08 17.90 19.25
CA ALA A 129 12.70 19.25 18.89
C ALA A 129 12.53 20.11 20.15
N VAL A 130 13.08 21.32 20.16
CA VAL A 130 12.90 22.28 21.25
C VAL A 130 12.16 23.51 20.79
N ILE A 131 11.44 24.16 21.72
CA ILE A 131 10.76 25.45 21.53
C ILE A 131 11.02 26.37 22.71
N SER A 132 10.94 27.68 22.46
CA SER A 132 10.70 28.68 23.49
C SER A 132 9.20 28.95 23.57
N GLY A 133 8.47 28.20 24.39
CA GLY A 133 7.01 28.30 24.51
C GLY A 133 6.62 29.54 25.30
N THR A 134 5.70 30.39 24.78
CA THR A 134 5.16 31.51 25.56
C THR A 134 4.36 30.97 26.74
N THR A 135 4.51 31.59 27.91
CA THR A 135 3.80 31.17 29.13
C THR A 135 2.28 31.19 28.96
N ARG A 136 1.75 32.01 28.03
CA ARG A 136 0.33 32.11 27.71
C ARG A 136 -0.23 30.90 26.95
N GLN A 137 0.63 30.10 26.30
CA GLN A 137 0.21 28.98 25.42
C GLN A 137 0.72 27.62 25.90
N LEU A 138 1.17 27.50 27.14
CA LEU A 138 1.71 26.24 27.68
C LEU A 138 0.76 25.05 27.57
N ALA A 139 -0.55 25.29 27.72
CA ALA A 139 -1.55 24.25 27.55
C ALA A 139 -1.56 23.67 26.13
N LEU A 140 -1.40 24.53 25.09
CA LEU A 140 -1.30 24.13 23.70
C LEU A 140 -0.04 23.28 23.45
N TYR A 141 1.12 23.75 23.94
CA TYR A 141 2.37 23.01 23.73
C TYR A 141 2.39 21.65 24.44
N ARG A 142 1.81 21.58 25.66
CA ARG A 142 1.62 20.29 26.36
C ARG A 142 0.66 19.37 25.61
N HIS A 143 -0.39 19.91 25.01
CA HIS A 143 -1.30 19.12 24.17
C HIS A 143 -0.61 18.56 22.92
N LEU A 144 0.39 19.26 22.39
CA LEU A 144 1.28 18.80 21.33
C LEU A 144 2.38 17.82 21.83
N GLY A 145 2.42 17.52 23.13
CA GLY A 145 3.34 16.59 23.76
C GLY A 145 4.70 17.19 24.17
N PHE A 146 4.86 18.51 24.08
CA PHE A 146 6.05 19.17 24.59
C PHE A 146 6.09 19.15 26.12
N GLU A 147 7.22 18.81 26.68
CA GLU A 147 7.48 18.79 28.12
C GLU A 147 8.38 19.97 28.51
N PRO A 148 8.07 20.70 29.60
CA PRO A 148 8.90 21.81 30.06
C PRO A 148 10.23 21.29 30.60
N PHE A 149 11.30 22.03 30.34
CA PHE A 149 12.61 21.79 30.94
C PHE A 149 13.29 23.13 31.32
N GLY A 150 14.24 23.08 32.23
CA GLY A 150 14.99 24.24 32.65
C GLY A 150 14.16 25.40 33.24
N PRO A 151 14.79 26.51 33.57
CA PRO A 151 14.14 27.70 34.13
C PRO A 151 13.37 28.48 33.06
N LEU A 152 12.45 29.35 33.48
CA LEU A 152 11.87 30.37 32.63
C LEU A 152 12.96 31.30 32.11
N VAL A 153 12.90 31.65 30.82
CA VAL A 153 13.86 32.53 30.15
C VAL A 153 13.14 33.77 29.58
N GLY A 154 13.88 34.88 29.40
CA GLY A 154 13.36 36.14 28.88
C GLY A 154 13.26 37.25 29.95
N ALA A 155 12.85 38.46 29.52
CA ALA A 155 12.73 39.62 30.38
C ALA A 155 11.40 39.65 31.16
N SER A 156 11.32 40.45 32.22
CA SER A 156 10.09 40.72 32.95
C SER A 156 9.00 41.27 31.99
N GLY A 157 7.90 40.52 31.84
CA GLY A 157 6.80 40.84 30.93
C GLY A 157 6.76 40.00 29.61
N ALA A 158 7.88 39.34 29.25
CA ALA A 158 7.96 38.44 28.08
C ALA A 158 8.73 37.15 28.41
N GLN A 159 8.16 36.34 29.32
CA GLN A 159 8.76 35.07 29.74
C GLN A 159 8.36 33.91 28.86
N PHE A 160 9.31 33.02 28.64
CA PHE A 160 9.16 31.78 27.86
C PHE A 160 9.56 30.59 28.69
N GLN A 161 8.85 29.51 28.58
CA GLN A 161 9.22 28.20 29.08
C GLN A 161 9.97 27.43 27.98
N PRO A 162 11.22 27.05 28.16
CA PRO A 162 11.87 26.07 27.30
C PRO A 162 11.14 24.75 27.39
N MET A 163 10.82 24.16 26.23
CA MET A 163 10.13 22.90 26.17
C MET A 163 10.77 21.99 25.12
N VAL A 164 10.76 20.68 25.39
CA VAL A 164 11.35 19.64 24.54
C VAL A 164 10.30 18.60 24.17
N LEU A 165 10.45 18.03 22.99
CA LEU A 165 9.64 16.93 22.50
C LEU A 165 10.52 15.93 21.74
N ALA A 166 10.39 14.65 22.05
CA ALA A 166 10.93 13.60 21.19
C ALA A 166 10.23 13.63 19.84
N VAL A 167 11.00 13.77 18.75
CA VAL A 167 10.46 13.88 17.38
C VAL A 167 9.63 12.65 17.02
N GLU A 168 9.94 11.48 17.55
CA GLU A 168 9.15 10.26 17.41
C GLU A 168 7.74 10.42 18.01
N ARG A 169 7.61 11.12 19.13
CA ARG A 169 6.31 11.47 19.75
C ARG A 169 5.53 12.49 18.90
N LEU A 170 6.22 13.49 18.35
CA LEU A 170 5.63 14.44 17.42
C LEU A 170 5.10 13.72 16.17
N ARG A 171 5.83 12.72 15.68
CA ARG A 171 5.45 11.87 14.56
C ARG A 171 4.17 11.08 14.84
N SER A 172 4.09 10.38 15.98
CA SER A 172 2.91 9.59 16.35
C SER A 172 1.67 10.47 16.57
N GLN A 173 1.84 11.62 17.23
CA GLN A 173 0.76 12.58 17.46
C GLN A 173 0.38 13.35 16.18
N ALA A 174 1.34 13.73 15.34
CA ALA A 174 1.07 14.36 14.06
C ALA A 174 0.36 13.40 13.10
N GLY A 175 0.75 12.12 13.05
CA GLY A 175 0.06 11.08 12.28
C GLY A 175 -1.39 10.90 12.72
N ALA A 176 -1.63 10.83 14.03
CA ALA A 176 -2.98 10.76 14.59
C ALA A 176 -3.75 12.08 14.38
N THR A 177 -3.10 13.22 14.51
CA THR A 177 -3.68 14.56 14.37
C THR A 177 -3.97 14.92 12.91
N LEU A 178 -3.13 14.49 11.95
CA LEU A 178 -3.38 14.62 10.50
C LEU A 178 -4.44 13.65 10.01
N GLY A 179 -4.77 12.63 10.80
CA GLY A 179 -5.63 11.56 10.35
C GLY A 179 -5.04 10.77 9.15
N VAL A 180 -3.71 10.77 8.98
CA VAL A 180 -3.03 10.01 7.91
C VAL A 180 -2.39 8.72 8.42
N ALA A 181 -2.16 8.57 9.73
CA ALA A 181 -1.67 7.33 10.33
C ALA A 181 -2.84 6.41 10.73
N PRO A 182 -2.64 5.07 10.77
CA PRO A 182 -3.52 4.13 11.45
C PRO A 182 -3.67 4.45 12.95
N GLU A 183 -4.55 3.72 13.65
CA GLU A 183 -4.66 3.82 15.10
C GLU A 183 -3.29 3.54 15.77
N PRO A 184 -2.95 4.24 16.86
CA PRO A 184 -1.66 4.07 17.54
C PRO A 184 -1.41 2.62 17.94
N GLY A 185 -0.22 2.10 17.58
CA GLY A 185 0.20 0.74 17.89
C GLY A 185 -0.29 -0.35 16.92
N ALA A 186 -1.12 -0.02 15.93
CA ALA A 186 -1.56 -0.96 14.89
C ALA A 186 -0.82 -0.71 13.57
N THR A 187 -0.34 -1.78 12.93
CA THR A 187 0.15 -1.73 11.55
C THR A 187 -0.99 -2.05 10.59
N ALA A 188 -1.35 -1.09 9.74
CA ALA A 188 -2.35 -1.30 8.70
C ALA A 188 -1.71 -1.90 7.45
N ARG A 189 -2.09 -3.14 7.10
CA ARG A 189 -1.48 -3.92 6.02
C ARG A 189 -2.37 -3.93 4.79
N PHE A 190 -1.76 -3.57 3.66
CA PHE A 190 -2.38 -3.54 2.33
C PHE A 190 -1.53 -4.31 1.32
N LEU A 191 -1.22 -5.57 1.64
CA LEU A 191 -0.32 -6.45 0.89
C LEU A 191 -1.07 -7.35 -0.09
N THR A 192 -0.41 -7.70 -1.19
CA THR A 192 -0.90 -8.67 -2.17
C THR A 192 -0.77 -10.13 -1.71
N GLY A 193 -0.11 -10.36 -0.58
CA GLY A 193 0.11 -11.65 0.08
C GLY A 193 1.54 -11.74 0.68
N PRO A 194 1.68 -12.36 1.85
CA PRO A 194 0.64 -12.84 2.76
C PRO A 194 -0.31 -11.74 3.24
N VAL A 195 -1.61 -12.05 3.28
CA VAL A 195 -2.64 -11.09 3.66
C VAL A 195 -2.95 -11.14 5.15
N THR A 196 -3.54 -10.07 5.69
CA THR A 196 -4.10 -10.09 7.05
C THR A 196 -5.30 -11.04 7.10
N THR A 197 -5.30 -11.93 8.08
CA THR A 197 -6.34 -12.95 8.29
C THR A 197 -7.23 -12.60 9.47
N LEU A 198 -8.47 -13.07 9.48
CA LEU A 198 -9.38 -12.98 10.62
C LEU A 198 -8.83 -13.72 11.85
N ALA A 199 -9.20 -13.28 13.06
CA ALA A 199 -8.76 -13.92 14.31
C ALA A 199 -9.12 -15.41 14.37
N ALA A 200 -10.33 -15.77 13.91
CA ALA A 200 -10.76 -17.16 13.86
C ALA A 200 -9.93 -18.03 12.91
N VAL A 201 -9.48 -17.46 11.78
CA VAL A 201 -8.57 -18.14 10.83
C VAL A 201 -7.22 -18.40 11.49
N ARG A 202 -6.69 -17.43 12.25
CA ARG A 202 -5.45 -17.62 13.02
C ARG A 202 -5.60 -18.69 14.12
N ALA A 203 -6.71 -18.71 14.82
CA ALA A 203 -7.00 -19.72 15.83
C ALA A 203 -7.08 -21.13 15.21
N ALA A 204 -7.77 -21.29 14.08
CA ALA A 204 -7.85 -22.56 13.36
C ALA A 204 -6.48 -23.05 12.87
N HIS A 205 -5.62 -22.12 12.41
CA HIS A 205 -4.25 -22.48 12.01
C HIS A 205 -3.37 -22.92 13.19
N ALA A 206 -3.59 -22.39 14.38
CA ALA A 206 -2.83 -22.72 15.59
C ALA A 206 -3.34 -23.99 16.31
N ALA A 207 -4.39 -24.63 15.80
CA ALA A 207 -4.93 -25.86 16.39
C ALA A 207 -3.92 -27.02 16.32
N GLU A 208 -4.11 -28.03 17.20
CA GLU A 208 -3.31 -29.26 17.15
C GLU A 208 -3.47 -29.98 15.81
N SER A 209 -2.36 -30.49 15.26
CA SER A 209 -2.35 -31.13 13.94
C SER A 209 -3.06 -32.48 13.97
N ALA A 210 -4.05 -32.65 13.10
CA ALA A 210 -4.73 -33.94 12.91
C ALA A 210 -4.04 -34.78 11.83
N THR A 211 -4.15 -36.10 11.96
CA THR A 211 -3.63 -37.02 10.94
C THR A 211 -4.42 -36.89 9.62
N HIS A 212 -3.71 -36.73 8.54
CA HIS A 212 -4.31 -36.66 7.18
C HIS A 212 -4.98 -37.97 6.73
N ARG A 213 -4.85 -39.06 7.50
CA ARG A 213 -5.48 -40.37 7.25
C ARG A 213 -6.79 -40.57 8.03
N SER A 214 -7.15 -39.66 8.94
CA SER A 214 -8.42 -39.76 9.64
C SER A 214 -9.62 -39.54 8.70
N GLY A 215 -10.70 -40.28 8.96
CA GLY A 215 -11.94 -40.08 8.21
C GLY A 215 -12.51 -38.67 8.36
N GLU A 216 -12.29 -38.03 9.50
CA GLU A 216 -12.69 -36.66 9.78
C GLU A 216 -11.94 -35.66 8.86
N PHE A 217 -10.62 -35.78 8.77
CA PHE A 217 -9.83 -34.93 7.90
C PHE A 217 -10.19 -35.11 6.43
N VAL A 218 -10.37 -36.35 5.98
CA VAL A 218 -10.79 -36.63 4.58
C VAL A 218 -12.16 -36.00 4.30
N ALA A 219 -13.11 -36.11 5.25
CA ALA A 219 -14.42 -35.47 5.14
C ALA A 219 -14.31 -33.93 5.15
N GLN A 220 -13.40 -33.36 5.94
CA GLN A 220 -13.11 -31.92 5.98
C GLN A 220 -12.61 -31.42 4.62
N VAL A 221 -11.61 -32.09 4.03
CA VAL A 221 -11.09 -31.76 2.69
C VAL A 221 -12.19 -31.86 1.64
N ALA A 222 -13.06 -32.88 1.72
CA ALA A 222 -14.18 -33.03 0.79
C ALA A 222 -15.22 -31.88 0.91
N ARG A 223 -15.52 -31.41 2.13
CA ARG A 223 -16.38 -30.23 2.33
C ARG A 223 -15.74 -28.97 1.75
N LEU A 224 -14.44 -28.76 2.04
CA LEU A 224 -13.70 -27.60 1.57
C LEU A 224 -13.66 -27.55 0.02
N ARG A 225 -13.39 -28.68 -0.62
CA ARG A 225 -13.45 -28.79 -2.10
C ARG A 225 -14.81 -28.37 -2.63
N ARG A 226 -15.91 -28.90 -2.08
CA ARG A 226 -17.28 -28.49 -2.50
C ARG A 226 -17.51 -27.01 -2.36
N ARG A 227 -17.15 -26.38 -1.22
CA ARG A 227 -17.30 -24.95 -1.00
C ARG A 227 -16.54 -24.10 -2.03
N ILE A 228 -15.31 -24.53 -2.38
CA ILE A 228 -14.53 -23.86 -3.41
C ILE A 228 -15.19 -24.00 -4.79
N CYS A 229 -15.70 -25.18 -5.11
CA CYS A 229 -16.44 -25.41 -6.36
C CYS A 229 -17.72 -24.57 -6.42
N ASP A 230 -18.48 -24.48 -5.32
CA ASP A 230 -19.70 -23.65 -5.24
C ASP A 230 -19.38 -22.17 -5.44
N LEU A 231 -18.30 -21.67 -4.82
CA LEU A 231 -17.85 -20.29 -4.94
C LEU A 231 -17.41 -19.93 -6.37
N THR A 232 -16.85 -20.90 -7.11
CA THR A 232 -16.19 -20.64 -8.41
C THR A 232 -16.91 -21.26 -9.61
N ARG A 233 -17.97 -22.03 -9.38
CA ARG A 233 -18.66 -22.82 -10.42
C ARG A 233 -17.72 -23.83 -11.11
N ALA A 234 -16.68 -24.28 -10.42
CA ALA A 234 -15.83 -25.39 -10.85
C ALA A 234 -16.54 -26.73 -10.62
N SER A 235 -16.24 -27.74 -11.44
CA SER A 235 -16.77 -29.10 -11.25
C SER A 235 -15.99 -29.89 -10.21
N ASP A 236 -14.70 -29.61 -10.07
CA ASP A 236 -13.82 -30.22 -9.06
C ASP A 236 -12.63 -29.31 -8.71
N ALA A 237 -11.96 -29.63 -7.60
CA ALA A 237 -10.83 -28.87 -7.09
C ALA A 237 -9.77 -29.79 -6.44
N ALA A 238 -8.51 -29.57 -6.72
CA ALA A 238 -7.39 -30.15 -5.99
C ALA A 238 -6.79 -29.12 -5.02
N LEU A 239 -6.58 -29.54 -3.76
CA LEU A 239 -5.88 -28.79 -2.74
C LEU A 239 -4.52 -29.44 -2.51
N ILE A 240 -3.46 -28.70 -2.79
CA ILE A 240 -2.08 -29.21 -2.81
C ILE A 240 -1.26 -28.37 -1.82
N VAL A 241 -0.47 -29.00 -0.97
CA VAL A 241 0.43 -28.26 -0.08
C VAL A 241 1.49 -27.57 -0.92
N GLY A 242 1.44 -26.24 -0.96
CA GLY A 242 2.34 -25.42 -1.77
C GLY A 242 1.83 -24.02 -2.02
N SER A 243 2.56 -23.26 -2.80
CA SER A 243 2.19 -21.89 -3.19
C SER A 243 1.35 -21.86 -4.47
N GLY A 244 0.80 -20.69 -4.84
CA GLY A 244 0.15 -20.49 -6.13
C GLY A 244 1.06 -20.78 -7.33
N THR A 245 2.38 -20.61 -7.18
CA THR A 245 3.38 -21.02 -8.20
C THR A 245 3.28 -22.51 -8.50
N LEU A 246 3.14 -23.35 -7.47
CA LEU A 246 2.94 -24.79 -7.66
C LEU A 246 1.63 -25.08 -8.39
N ALA A 247 0.55 -24.31 -8.13
CA ALA A 247 -0.70 -24.48 -8.87
C ALA A 247 -0.49 -24.24 -10.38
N ASN A 248 0.31 -23.24 -10.75
CA ASN A 248 0.67 -22.97 -12.15
C ASN A 248 1.55 -24.08 -12.74
N ASP A 249 2.49 -24.67 -11.97
CA ASP A 249 3.27 -25.83 -12.42
C ASP A 249 2.39 -27.04 -12.68
N VAL A 250 1.37 -27.30 -11.85
CA VAL A 250 0.39 -28.37 -12.05
C VAL A 250 -0.46 -28.12 -13.30
N VAL A 251 -0.88 -26.87 -13.56
CA VAL A 251 -1.60 -26.48 -14.78
C VAL A 251 -0.70 -26.71 -16.00
N ALA A 252 0.57 -26.29 -15.96
CA ALA A 252 1.55 -26.50 -17.04
C ALA A 252 1.76 -27.99 -17.34
N ALA A 253 1.93 -28.80 -16.30
CA ALA A 253 2.07 -30.26 -16.41
C ALA A 253 0.81 -30.91 -17.01
N SER A 254 -0.37 -30.42 -16.67
CA SER A 254 -1.65 -30.88 -17.22
C SER A 254 -1.80 -30.52 -18.71
N ILE A 255 -1.40 -29.30 -19.10
CA ILE A 255 -1.41 -28.85 -20.52
C ILE A 255 -0.44 -29.67 -21.35
N ARG A 256 0.71 -30.07 -20.80
CA ARG A 256 1.72 -30.90 -21.50
C ARG A 256 1.12 -32.18 -22.09
N ASN A 257 0.07 -32.71 -21.47
CA ASN A 257 -0.59 -33.93 -21.91
C ASN A 257 -1.59 -33.67 -23.05
N LEU A 258 -1.78 -32.41 -23.47
CA LEU A 258 -2.60 -32.06 -24.63
C LEU A 258 -1.76 -32.05 -25.91
N ALA A 259 -2.31 -32.57 -27.01
CA ALA A 259 -1.72 -32.39 -28.33
C ALA A 259 -1.87 -30.92 -28.79
N GLY A 260 -0.91 -30.45 -29.58
CA GLY A 260 -0.96 -29.15 -30.22
C GLY A 260 -0.10 -28.08 -29.56
N ARG A 261 -0.29 -26.86 -30.02
CA ARG A 261 0.37 -25.65 -29.50
C ARG A 261 -0.66 -24.75 -28.82
N GLY A 262 -0.20 -23.81 -28.04
CA GLY A 262 -1.07 -22.90 -27.36
C GLY A 262 -0.78 -21.42 -27.56
N LEU A 263 -1.53 -20.60 -26.86
CA LEU A 263 -1.37 -19.16 -26.78
C LEU A 263 -1.24 -18.75 -25.31
N ILE A 264 -0.20 -18.01 -24.97
CA ILE A 264 -0.04 -17.40 -23.65
C ILE A 264 -0.27 -15.90 -23.76
N LEU A 265 -0.95 -15.34 -22.76
CA LEU A 265 -1.30 -13.92 -22.68
C LEU A 265 -0.49 -13.24 -21.57
N ALA A 266 0.31 -12.23 -21.92
CA ALA A 266 1.13 -11.50 -20.96
C ALA A 266 0.93 -9.99 -21.08
N SER A 267 0.47 -9.36 -19.99
CA SER A 267 0.30 -7.91 -19.85
C SER A 267 0.95 -7.36 -18.58
N GLY A 268 1.81 -8.17 -17.96
CA GLY A 268 2.54 -7.87 -16.74
C GLY A 268 3.40 -9.05 -16.30
N GLU A 269 3.92 -8.97 -15.07
CA GLU A 269 4.84 -9.92 -14.48
C GLU A 269 4.29 -11.36 -14.46
N PHE A 270 3.02 -11.52 -14.08
CA PHE A 270 2.46 -12.85 -13.90
C PHE A 270 2.15 -13.53 -15.23
N GLY A 271 1.76 -12.78 -16.26
CA GLY A 271 1.67 -13.30 -17.62
C GLY A 271 3.03 -13.77 -18.17
N GLU A 272 4.11 -13.03 -17.93
CA GLU A 272 5.47 -13.46 -18.30
C GLU A 272 5.91 -14.70 -17.50
N ARG A 273 5.51 -14.82 -16.23
CA ARG A 273 5.76 -16.04 -15.42
C ARG A 273 5.01 -17.25 -15.96
N LEU A 274 3.78 -17.09 -16.48
CA LEU A 274 3.10 -18.20 -17.16
C LEU A 274 3.89 -18.68 -18.37
N ALA A 275 4.49 -17.75 -19.13
CA ALA A 275 5.37 -18.14 -20.24
C ALA A 275 6.62 -18.87 -19.77
N ASP A 276 7.18 -18.54 -18.60
CA ASP A 276 8.30 -19.28 -18.01
C ASP A 276 7.88 -20.68 -17.54
N HIS A 277 6.73 -20.83 -16.84
CA HIS A 277 6.17 -22.14 -16.49
C HIS A 277 5.99 -23.02 -17.74
N ALA A 278 5.43 -22.46 -18.80
CA ALA A 278 5.19 -23.17 -20.05
C ALA A 278 6.52 -23.64 -20.72
N ARG A 279 7.54 -22.77 -20.74
CA ARG A 279 8.88 -23.15 -21.27
C ARG A 279 9.50 -24.28 -20.45
N ARG A 280 9.48 -24.18 -19.12
CA ARG A 280 10.01 -25.22 -18.22
C ARG A 280 9.28 -26.54 -18.35
N ALA A 281 7.96 -26.50 -18.62
CA ALA A 281 7.17 -27.70 -18.90
C ALA A 281 7.36 -28.24 -20.33
N GLY A 282 8.14 -27.58 -21.19
CA GLY A 282 8.36 -27.99 -22.58
C GLY A 282 7.16 -27.76 -23.51
N LEU A 283 6.27 -26.81 -23.19
CA LEU A 283 5.09 -26.51 -23.99
C LEU A 283 5.43 -25.71 -25.24
N ARG A 284 4.77 -26.00 -26.34
CA ARG A 284 4.85 -25.22 -27.59
C ARG A 284 3.77 -24.16 -27.58
N PHE A 285 4.11 -22.88 -27.68
CA PHE A 285 3.14 -21.78 -27.63
C PHE A 285 3.60 -20.55 -28.42
N GLU A 286 2.65 -19.71 -28.76
CA GLU A 286 2.85 -18.30 -29.10
C GLU A 286 2.59 -17.42 -27.89
N LEU A 287 3.25 -16.27 -27.83
CA LEU A 287 3.12 -15.33 -26.72
C LEU A 287 2.54 -14.02 -27.27
N LEU A 288 1.31 -13.68 -26.84
CA LEU A 288 0.68 -12.39 -27.09
C LEU A 288 1.01 -11.45 -25.93
N ARG A 289 1.85 -10.44 -26.19
CA ARG A 289 2.23 -9.43 -25.20
C ARG A 289 1.45 -8.14 -25.38
N LYS A 290 1.12 -7.53 -24.25
CA LYS A 290 0.64 -6.14 -24.14
C LYS A 290 1.60 -5.31 -23.33
N ALA A 291 1.53 -3.99 -23.51
CA ALA A 291 2.18 -3.08 -22.58
C ALA A 291 1.63 -3.29 -21.15
N TRP A 292 2.49 -3.14 -20.17
CA TRP A 292 2.10 -3.26 -18.76
C TRP A 292 1.00 -2.23 -18.42
N GLY A 293 -0.09 -2.71 -17.85
CA GLY A 293 -1.26 -1.90 -17.55
C GLY A 293 -2.33 -1.87 -18.66
N ALA A 294 -2.05 -2.45 -19.84
CA ALA A 294 -3.04 -2.59 -20.89
C ALA A 294 -3.82 -3.90 -20.75
N ALA A 295 -5.12 -3.84 -21.06
CA ALA A 295 -5.98 -5.02 -21.16
C ALA A 295 -6.03 -5.54 -22.60
N PHE A 296 -6.32 -6.84 -22.73
CA PHE A 296 -6.61 -7.44 -24.04
C PHE A 296 -8.04 -7.13 -24.46
N ASP A 297 -8.25 -6.85 -25.74
CA ASP A 297 -9.59 -6.79 -26.31
C ASP A 297 -10.01 -8.12 -26.98
N GLU A 298 -11.32 -8.33 -27.13
CA GLU A 298 -11.87 -9.57 -27.66
C GLU A 298 -11.41 -9.85 -29.09
N SER A 299 -11.33 -8.85 -29.95
CA SER A 299 -10.98 -9.01 -31.36
C SER A 299 -9.54 -9.45 -31.53
N GLU A 300 -8.63 -8.85 -30.78
CA GLU A 300 -7.22 -9.19 -30.73
C GLU A 300 -6.99 -10.62 -30.20
N LEU A 301 -7.66 -10.98 -29.11
CA LEU A 301 -7.61 -12.32 -28.53
C LEU A 301 -8.05 -13.39 -29.54
N ARG A 302 -9.18 -13.16 -30.21
CA ARG A 302 -9.73 -14.09 -31.23
C ARG A 302 -8.79 -14.22 -32.44
N ALA A 303 -8.26 -13.10 -32.91
CA ALA A 303 -7.32 -13.12 -34.04
C ALA A 303 -6.02 -13.88 -33.68
N ALA A 304 -5.47 -13.64 -32.51
CA ALA A 304 -4.26 -14.33 -32.04
C ALA A 304 -4.51 -15.84 -31.84
N ALA A 305 -5.63 -16.23 -31.21
CA ALA A 305 -5.97 -17.63 -30.96
C ALA A 305 -6.12 -18.44 -32.28
N ARG A 306 -6.77 -17.85 -33.27
CA ARG A 306 -6.94 -18.47 -34.60
C ARG A 306 -5.61 -18.55 -35.36
N ARG A 307 -4.84 -17.49 -35.40
CA ARG A 307 -3.54 -17.44 -36.07
C ARG A 307 -2.58 -18.48 -35.51
N ALA A 308 -2.56 -18.63 -34.18
CA ALA A 308 -1.73 -19.61 -33.52
C ALA A 308 -2.21 -21.05 -33.70
N GLY A 309 -3.44 -21.29 -34.17
CA GLY A 309 -4.06 -22.62 -34.21
C GLY A 309 -4.09 -23.24 -32.82
N SER A 310 -4.48 -22.47 -31.83
CA SER A 310 -4.29 -22.81 -30.42
C SER A 310 -5.20 -23.96 -29.98
N ALA A 311 -4.59 -25.03 -29.44
CA ALA A 311 -5.31 -26.10 -28.75
C ALA A 311 -5.66 -25.71 -27.31
N TRP A 312 -4.94 -24.74 -26.76
CA TRP A 312 -5.17 -24.18 -25.44
C TRP A 312 -4.75 -22.69 -25.39
N ILE A 313 -5.39 -21.94 -24.49
CA ILE A 313 -5.05 -20.54 -24.15
C ILE A 313 -4.81 -20.48 -22.67
N TRP A 314 -3.73 -19.81 -22.24
CA TRP A 314 -3.42 -19.61 -20.83
C TRP A 314 -3.12 -18.15 -20.54
N GLY A 315 -3.87 -17.55 -19.63
CA GLY A 315 -3.76 -16.14 -19.26
C GLY A 315 -4.00 -15.91 -17.78
N VAL A 316 -3.64 -14.72 -17.32
CA VAL A 316 -3.92 -14.25 -15.96
C VAL A 316 -5.27 -13.56 -15.95
N HIS A 317 -6.17 -13.92 -15.02
CA HIS A 317 -7.46 -13.22 -14.90
C HIS A 317 -7.27 -11.84 -14.24
N CYS A 318 -6.54 -11.78 -13.10
CA CYS A 318 -6.16 -10.52 -12.48
C CYS A 318 -4.62 -10.39 -12.47
N GLU A 319 -4.10 -9.54 -13.35
CA GLU A 319 -2.68 -9.22 -13.40
C GLU A 319 -2.31 -8.29 -12.24
N THR A 320 -1.95 -8.88 -11.10
CA THR A 320 -1.73 -8.12 -9.87
C THR A 320 -0.51 -7.19 -9.92
N SER A 321 0.44 -7.43 -10.83
CA SER A 321 1.59 -6.54 -10.99
C SER A 321 1.19 -5.15 -11.49
N THR A 322 0.12 -5.06 -12.28
CA THR A 322 -0.38 -3.80 -12.87
C THR A 322 -1.73 -3.37 -12.30
N GLY A 323 -2.46 -4.28 -11.67
CA GLY A 323 -3.82 -4.05 -11.19
C GLY A 323 -4.89 -4.21 -12.29
N VAL A 324 -4.57 -4.84 -13.42
CA VAL A 324 -5.53 -5.07 -14.52
C VAL A 324 -6.34 -6.35 -14.30
N LEU A 325 -7.64 -6.26 -14.41
CA LEU A 325 -8.58 -7.37 -14.46
C LEU A 325 -9.01 -7.59 -15.92
N HIS A 326 -8.67 -8.75 -16.48
CA HIS A 326 -9.05 -9.09 -17.85
C HIS A 326 -10.51 -9.59 -17.94
N ASP A 327 -11.18 -9.24 -19.04
CA ASP A 327 -12.55 -9.66 -19.27
C ASP A 327 -12.61 -11.17 -19.52
N LEU A 328 -13.18 -11.90 -18.58
CA LEU A 328 -13.35 -13.36 -18.65
C LEU A 328 -14.27 -13.78 -19.81
N ALA A 329 -15.28 -12.96 -20.16
CA ALA A 329 -16.16 -13.25 -21.29
C ALA A 329 -15.41 -13.17 -22.62
N ALA A 330 -14.54 -12.17 -22.80
CA ALA A 330 -13.68 -12.04 -23.98
C ALA A 330 -12.70 -13.23 -24.09
N LEU A 331 -12.09 -13.65 -22.98
CA LEU A 331 -11.20 -14.82 -22.93
C LEU A 331 -11.92 -16.11 -23.34
N ARG A 332 -13.14 -16.34 -22.83
CA ARG A 332 -13.96 -17.51 -23.19
C ARG A 332 -14.33 -17.51 -24.67
N LYS A 333 -14.77 -16.37 -25.21
CA LYS A 333 -15.13 -16.25 -26.64
C LYS A 333 -13.92 -16.49 -27.53
N ALA A 334 -12.75 -16.00 -27.15
CA ALA A 334 -11.52 -16.25 -27.89
C ALA A 334 -11.19 -17.74 -27.92
N ALA A 335 -11.22 -18.42 -26.76
CA ALA A 335 -10.98 -19.85 -26.65
C ALA A 335 -12.00 -20.67 -27.48
N ALA A 336 -13.30 -20.39 -27.32
CA ALA A 336 -14.35 -21.05 -28.07
C ALA A 336 -14.18 -20.87 -29.59
N SER A 337 -13.79 -19.67 -30.06
CA SER A 337 -13.60 -19.38 -31.49
C SER A 337 -12.43 -20.14 -32.14
N ALA A 338 -11.53 -20.67 -31.34
CA ALA A 338 -10.37 -21.48 -31.77
C ALA A 338 -10.56 -22.98 -31.44
N GLY A 339 -11.63 -23.37 -30.76
CA GLY A 339 -11.80 -24.73 -30.21
C GLY A 339 -10.78 -25.06 -29.13
N ALA A 340 -10.23 -24.04 -28.48
CA ALA A 340 -9.12 -24.16 -27.52
C ALA A 340 -9.64 -24.37 -26.09
N ARG A 341 -8.92 -25.14 -25.28
CA ARG A 341 -9.13 -25.22 -23.84
C ARG A 341 -8.60 -23.96 -23.16
N LEU A 342 -9.44 -23.29 -22.35
CA LEU A 342 -9.05 -22.10 -21.61
C LEU A 342 -8.45 -22.48 -20.24
N CYS A 343 -7.24 -22.02 -19.96
CA CYS A 343 -6.60 -22.08 -18.64
C CYS A 343 -6.41 -20.67 -18.09
N LEU A 344 -6.61 -20.48 -16.77
CA LEU A 344 -6.48 -19.19 -16.12
C LEU A 344 -5.62 -19.24 -14.85
N ASP A 345 -4.79 -18.24 -14.66
CA ASP A 345 -4.27 -17.91 -13.35
C ASP A 345 -5.29 -16.99 -12.65
N CYS A 346 -6.00 -17.55 -11.67
CA CYS A 346 -6.97 -16.83 -10.82
C CYS A 346 -6.42 -16.50 -9.43
N ILE A 347 -5.11 -16.64 -9.21
CA ILE A 347 -4.45 -16.44 -7.91
C ILE A 347 -4.73 -15.03 -7.35
N GLY A 348 -4.76 -14.01 -8.20
CA GLY A 348 -5.08 -12.64 -7.82
C GLY A 348 -6.58 -12.29 -7.83
N ALA A 349 -7.41 -13.13 -8.45
CA ALA A 349 -8.84 -12.87 -8.64
C ALA A 349 -9.72 -13.52 -7.57
N LEU A 350 -9.41 -14.76 -7.17
CA LEU A 350 -10.21 -15.52 -6.20
C LEU A 350 -10.37 -14.75 -4.89
N GLY A 351 -11.63 -14.55 -4.48
CA GLY A 351 -12.01 -13.84 -3.27
C GLY A 351 -11.95 -12.31 -3.35
N THR A 352 -11.54 -11.74 -4.51
CA THR A 352 -11.53 -10.28 -4.73
C THR A 352 -12.59 -9.85 -5.77
N VAL A 353 -12.93 -10.74 -6.67
CA VAL A 353 -14.02 -10.59 -7.65
C VAL A 353 -14.82 -11.89 -7.72
N GLU A 354 -16.01 -11.81 -8.27
CA GLU A 354 -16.76 -13.02 -8.64
C GLU A 354 -16.01 -13.74 -9.78
N VAL A 355 -15.70 -15.01 -9.57
CA VAL A 355 -15.00 -15.86 -10.56
C VAL A 355 -15.91 -17.01 -10.94
N ASP A 356 -16.54 -16.92 -12.11
CA ASP A 356 -17.31 -18.02 -12.69
C ASP A 356 -16.42 -18.80 -13.66
N LEU A 357 -16.08 -20.04 -13.33
CA LEU A 357 -15.17 -20.86 -14.14
C LEU A 357 -15.86 -21.71 -15.21
N ARG A 358 -17.16 -21.60 -15.42
CA ARG A 358 -17.83 -22.30 -16.52
C ARG A 358 -17.18 -21.91 -17.86
N GLY A 359 -16.78 -22.90 -18.65
CA GLY A 359 -16.03 -22.70 -19.90
C GLY A 359 -14.53 -22.44 -19.72
N VAL A 360 -14.00 -22.52 -18.49
CA VAL A 360 -12.57 -22.56 -18.18
C VAL A 360 -12.21 -23.99 -17.82
N TRP A 361 -11.26 -24.59 -18.52
CA TRP A 361 -10.85 -25.97 -18.29
C TRP A 361 -10.08 -26.14 -16.98
N LEU A 362 -9.04 -25.35 -16.78
CA LEU A 362 -8.22 -25.35 -15.56
C LEU A 362 -8.03 -23.93 -15.04
N ALA A 363 -8.07 -23.75 -13.72
CA ALA A 363 -7.69 -22.49 -13.10
C ALA A 363 -6.80 -22.73 -11.88
N SER A 364 -5.76 -21.92 -11.73
CA SER A 364 -4.92 -21.92 -10.56
C SER A 364 -5.39 -20.90 -9.52
N GLY A 365 -5.21 -21.22 -8.24
CA GLY A 365 -5.53 -20.39 -7.10
C GLY A 365 -4.60 -20.61 -5.93
N THR A 366 -4.80 -19.88 -4.84
CA THR A 366 -4.05 -20.04 -3.58
C THR A 366 -4.87 -19.57 -2.38
N SER A 367 -4.62 -20.17 -1.23
CA SER A 367 -5.26 -19.78 0.04
C SER A 367 -4.82 -18.41 0.58
N GLY A 368 -3.57 -18.01 0.33
CA GLY A 368 -2.89 -16.89 1.00
C GLY A 368 -3.09 -15.51 0.37
N LYS A 369 -4.14 -15.33 -0.43
CA LYS A 369 -4.51 -14.06 -1.07
C LYS A 369 -5.97 -13.70 -0.79
N GLY A 370 -6.77 -13.43 -1.80
CA GLY A 370 -8.16 -12.98 -1.64
C GLY A 370 -9.07 -13.94 -0.87
N LEU A 371 -8.74 -15.23 -0.77
CA LEU A 371 -9.46 -16.18 0.07
C LEU A 371 -9.25 -15.95 1.58
N GLY A 372 -8.31 -15.09 1.98
CA GLY A 372 -8.17 -14.62 3.35
C GLY A 372 -7.62 -15.63 4.35
N ALA A 373 -6.92 -16.68 3.87
CA ALA A 373 -6.27 -17.67 4.73
C ALA A 373 -4.73 -17.54 4.68
N PHE A 374 -4.04 -18.47 5.33
CA PHE A 374 -2.58 -18.53 5.29
C PHE A 374 -2.08 -19.03 3.92
N PRO A 375 -0.92 -18.55 3.43
CA PRO A 375 -0.25 -19.18 2.30
C PRO A 375 0.15 -20.61 2.66
N GLY A 376 0.14 -21.49 1.67
CA GLY A 376 0.56 -22.89 1.86
C GLY A 376 -0.37 -23.91 1.20
N LEU A 377 -1.53 -23.48 0.64
CA LEU A 377 -2.35 -24.34 -0.22
C LEU A 377 -2.39 -23.74 -1.62
N ALA A 378 -1.91 -24.52 -2.59
CA ALA A 378 -2.14 -24.35 -4.01
C ALA A 378 -3.51 -24.97 -4.36
N LEU A 379 -4.30 -24.26 -5.15
CA LEU A 379 -5.61 -24.71 -5.62
C LEU A 379 -5.56 -24.89 -7.12
N VAL A 380 -5.99 -26.06 -7.62
CA VAL A 380 -6.20 -26.27 -9.05
C VAL A 380 -7.65 -26.68 -9.25
N LEU A 381 -8.37 -25.84 -9.98
CA LEU A 381 -9.81 -25.94 -10.22
C LEU A 381 -10.02 -26.49 -11.63
N LEU A 382 -10.97 -27.41 -11.77
CA LEU A 382 -11.25 -28.12 -13.00
C LEU A 382 -12.71 -27.92 -13.41
N ASN A 383 -12.94 -27.75 -14.72
CA ASN A 383 -14.24 -27.95 -15.33
C ASN A 383 -14.13 -28.91 -16.53
N GLY A 384 -15.06 -29.85 -16.60
CA GLY A 384 -15.08 -30.89 -17.63
C GLY A 384 -14.16 -32.06 -17.30
N GLU A 385 -13.56 -32.65 -18.32
CA GLU A 385 -12.74 -33.85 -18.18
C GLU A 385 -11.37 -33.54 -17.58
N PRO A 386 -10.90 -34.38 -16.65
CA PRO A 386 -9.54 -34.26 -16.12
C PRO A 386 -8.49 -34.40 -17.25
N PRO A 387 -7.25 -33.89 -17.03
CA PRO A 387 -6.17 -34.06 -17.99
C PRO A 387 -5.89 -35.56 -18.19
N PRO A 388 -5.49 -35.95 -19.43
CA PRO A 388 -5.07 -37.32 -19.69
C PRO A 388 -3.93 -37.74 -18.74
N ARG A 389 -3.94 -38.99 -18.32
CA ARG A 389 -2.84 -39.54 -17.49
C ARG A 389 -1.52 -39.48 -18.22
N SER A 390 -0.49 -39.03 -17.52
CA SER A 390 0.88 -39.09 -18.01
C SER A 390 1.76 -39.74 -16.95
N GLY A 391 2.48 -40.77 -17.30
CA GLY A 391 3.53 -41.38 -16.47
C GLY A 391 4.79 -40.52 -16.32
N ASP A 392 4.88 -39.41 -17.06
CA ASP A 392 6.12 -38.64 -17.25
C ASP A 392 6.21 -37.36 -16.41
N VAL A 393 5.24 -37.12 -15.54
CA VAL A 393 5.26 -35.96 -14.65
C VAL A 393 5.58 -36.36 -13.20
N PRO A 394 6.29 -35.52 -12.44
CA PRO A 394 6.47 -35.75 -11.02
C PRO A 394 5.12 -35.91 -10.31
N ARG A 395 5.05 -36.84 -9.34
CA ARG A 395 3.79 -37.17 -8.63
C ARG A 395 3.05 -35.96 -8.05
N TYR A 396 3.76 -34.94 -7.59
CA TYR A 396 3.20 -33.72 -7.04
C TYR A 396 2.51 -32.84 -8.10
N LEU A 397 2.91 -32.98 -9.37
CA LEU A 397 2.34 -32.24 -10.51
C LEU A 397 1.24 -33.03 -11.23
N ASP A 398 0.98 -34.28 -10.84
CA ASP A 398 -0.06 -35.13 -11.43
C ASP A 398 -1.43 -34.78 -10.85
N LEU A 399 -2.16 -33.89 -11.55
CA LEU A 399 -3.48 -33.43 -11.12
C LEU A 399 -4.48 -34.58 -10.97
N GLU A 400 -4.45 -35.56 -11.86
CA GLU A 400 -5.36 -36.71 -11.82
C GLU A 400 -5.14 -37.53 -10.54
N LEU A 401 -3.88 -37.68 -10.11
CA LEU A 401 -3.56 -38.36 -8.85
C LEU A 401 -4.18 -37.62 -7.64
N TRP A 402 -4.18 -36.29 -7.63
CA TRP A 402 -4.79 -35.48 -6.57
C TRP A 402 -6.31 -35.62 -6.58
N LEU A 403 -6.96 -35.49 -7.74
CA LEU A 403 -8.40 -35.51 -7.85
C LEU A 403 -8.99 -36.87 -7.44
N ARG A 404 -8.48 -37.99 -7.97
CA ARG A 404 -8.98 -39.35 -7.66
C ARG A 404 -8.77 -39.77 -6.20
N ASN A 405 -7.80 -39.20 -5.51
CA ASN A 405 -7.55 -39.44 -4.08
C ASN A 405 -8.18 -38.38 -3.19
N GLY A 406 -9.16 -37.64 -3.66
CA GLY A 406 -9.88 -36.64 -2.86
C GLY A 406 -8.99 -35.51 -2.35
N SER A 407 -7.89 -35.19 -3.04
CA SER A 407 -6.84 -34.25 -2.65
C SER A 407 -5.97 -34.70 -1.45
N VAL A 408 -5.96 -35.99 -1.10
CA VAL A 408 -5.16 -36.51 0.00
C VAL A 408 -4.30 -37.72 -0.43
N PRO A 409 -3.55 -37.64 -1.56
CA PRO A 409 -2.68 -38.73 -1.96
C PRO A 409 -1.44 -38.89 -1.07
N PHE A 410 -1.02 -37.80 -0.42
CA PHE A 410 0.19 -37.68 0.41
C PHE A 410 -0.12 -37.06 1.77
N THR A 411 0.92 -36.87 2.60
CA THR A 411 0.81 -36.11 3.85
C THR A 411 0.30 -34.69 3.55
N HIS A 412 -0.66 -34.25 4.35
CA HIS A 412 -1.32 -32.96 4.17
C HIS A 412 -1.31 -32.15 5.48
N SER A 413 -1.59 -30.85 5.40
CA SER A 413 -1.64 -29.96 6.57
C SER A 413 -3.07 -29.73 7.01
N SER A 414 -3.46 -30.30 8.14
CA SER A 414 -4.78 -30.04 8.74
C SER A 414 -4.94 -28.58 9.19
N ASN A 415 -3.85 -27.94 9.63
CA ASN A 415 -3.85 -26.53 10.04
C ASN A 415 -4.18 -25.59 8.88
N LEU A 416 -3.58 -25.82 7.71
CA LEU A 416 -3.87 -25.01 6.50
C LEU A 416 -5.27 -25.25 5.97
N VAL A 417 -5.73 -26.52 5.98
CA VAL A 417 -7.08 -26.90 5.57
C VAL A 417 -8.12 -26.28 6.50
N GLY A 418 -7.94 -26.41 7.83
CA GLY A 418 -8.83 -25.82 8.84
C GLY A 418 -8.89 -24.30 8.74
N ALA A 419 -7.73 -23.66 8.57
CA ALA A 419 -7.68 -22.20 8.39
C ALA A 419 -8.43 -21.72 7.15
N LEU A 420 -8.30 -22.44 6.01
CA LEU A 420 -9.02 -22.09 4.80
C LEU A 420 -10.53 -22.38 4.92
N GLU A 421 -10.91 -23.47 5.56
CA GLU A 421 -12.33 -23.80 5.81
C GLU A 421 -12.99 -22.69 6.63
N VAL A 422 -12.38 -22.25 7.74
CA VAL A 422 -12.89 -21.14 8.56
C VAL A 422 -12.95 -19.83 7.78
N ALA A 423 -11.96 -19.54 6.96
CA ALA A 423 -11.96 -18.33 6.12
C ALA A 423 -13.15 -18.33 5.14
N LEU A 424 -13.43 -19.48 4.51
CA LEU A 424 -14.57 -19.61 3.58
C LEU A 424 -15.92 -19.58 4.29
N GLU A 425 -16.00 -20.13 5.51
CA GLU A 425 -17.24 -20.19 6.30
C GLU A 425 -17.65 -18.85 6.89
N GLN A 426 -16.68 -18.10 7.41
CA GLN A 426 -16.96 -16.83 8.08
C GLN A 426 -17.05 -15.63 7.15
N THR A 427 -16.87 -15.83 5.84
CA THR A 427 -16.94 -14.74 4.87
C THR A 427 -18.26 -14.76 4.11
N ASP A 428 -19.04 -13.68 4.23
CA ASP A 428 -20.08 -13.35 3.25
C ASP A 428 -19.40 -12.85 1.98
N TRP A 429 -19.32 -13.72 0.99
CA TRP A 429 -18.59 -13.45 -0.26
C TRP A 429 -19.25 -12.37 -1.11
N ALA A 430 -20.57 -12.27 -1.14
CA ALA A 430 -21.28 -11.25 -1.90
C ALA A 430 -21.00 -9.84 -1.29
N GLU A 431 -21.13 -9.74 0.03
CA GLU A 431 -20.85 -8.49 0.74
C GLU A 431 -19.36 -8.12 0.63
N ARG A 432 -18.44 -9.07 0.82
CA ARG A 432 -16.99 -8.84 0.74
C ARG A 432 -16.57 -8.34 -0.64
N ILE A 433 -16.97 -9.02 -1.71
CA ILE A 433 -16.66 -8.64 -3.09
C ILE A 433 -17.23 -7.25 -3.39
N GLY A 434 -18.50 -7.01 -3.03
CA GLY A 434 -19.14 -5.71 -3.22
C GLY A 434 -18.45 -4.58 -2.46
N ARG A 435 -18.07 -4.81 -1.21
CA ARG A 435 -17.32 -3.88 -0.38
C ARG A 435 -15.94 -3.58 -0.97
N THR A 436 -15.19 -4.61 -1.31
CA THR A 436 -13.86 -4.46 -1.92
C THR A 436 -13.93 -3.65 -3.21
N ALA A 437 -14.93 -3.88 -4.05
CA ALA A 437 -15.13 -3.11 -5.27
C ALA A 437 -15.46 -1.63 -5.01
N ARG A 438 -16.29 -1.33 -4.01
CA ARG A 438 -16.59 0.06 -3.60
C ARG A 438 -15.36 0.76 -3.03
N ASP A 439 -14.64 0.10 -2.13
CA ASP A 439 -13.45 0.65 -1.48
C ASP A 439 -12.30 0.86 -2.47
N ALA A 440 -12.11 -0.05 -3.44
CA ALA A 440 -11.09 0.08 -4.49
C ALA A 440 -11.37 1.24 -5.45
N ARG A 441 -12.62 1.42 -5.91
CA ARG A 441 -13.01 2.59 -6.73
C ARG A 441 -12.74 3.90 -5.99
N TRP A 442 -13.15 3.96 -4.73
CA TRP A 442 -12.88 5.12 -3.88
C TRP A 442 -11.36 5.37 -3.73
N LEU A 443 -10.57 4.33 -3.42
CA LEU A 443 -9.12 4.43 -3.28
C LEU A 443 -8.45 5.02 -4.52
N ARG A 444 -8.76 4.46 -5.71
CA ARG A 444 -8.18 4.94 -6.97
C ARG A 444 -8.58 6.39 -7.28
N ALA A 445 -9.84 6.75 -7.05
CA ALA A 445 -10.30 8.14 -7.20
C ALA A 445 -9.58 9.09 -6.23
N ALA A 446 -9.40 8.68 -4.97
CA ALA A 446 -8.69 9.47 -3.97
C ALA A 446 -7.19 9.61 -4.28
N LEU A 447 -6.53 8.55 -4.79
CA LEU A 447 -5.13 8.60 -5.23
C LEU A 447 -4.97 9.58 -6.41
N ARG A 448 -5.84 9.50 -7.43
CA ARG A 448 -5.82 10.43 -8.58
C ARG A 448 -6.10 11.88 -8.16
N ALA A 449 -6.99 12.10 -7.20
CA ALA A 449 -7.26 13.43 -6.64
C ALA A 449 -6.04 14.03 -5.90
N GLN A 450 -5.10 13.20 -5.46
CA GLN A 450 -3.81 13.61 -4.91
C GLN A 450 -2.71 13.77 -5.97
N GLY A 451 -3.02 13.61 -7.26
CA GLY A 451 -2.07 13.68 -8.36
C GLY A 451 -1.23 12.42 -8.57
N LEU A 452 -1.61 11.29 -7.97
CA LEU A 452 -0.89 10.03 -8.09
C LEU A 452 -1.37 9.22 -9.30
N ALA A 453 -0.44 8.67 -10.08
CA ALA A 453 -0.73 7.90 -11.27
C ALA A 453 -1.05 6.44 -10.93
N VAL A 454 -2.31 6.04 -11.12
CA VAL A 454 -2.74 4.63 -11.01
C VAL A 454 -2.53 3.95 -12.36
N VAL A 455 -1.79 2.84 -12.37
CA VAL A 455 -1.33 2.14 -13.59
C VAL A 455 -2.49 1.58 -14.40
N ALA A 456 -3.43 0.86 -13.77
CA ALA A 456 -4.57 0.28 -14.47
C ALA A 456 -5.60 1.35 -14.88
N PRO A 457 -6.07 1.38 -16.15
CA PRO A 457 -7.22 2.17 -16.55
C PRO A 457 -8.47 1.78 -15.75
N GLU A 458 -9.32 2.74 -15.37
CA GLU A 458 -10.43 2.50 -14.44
C GLU A 458 -11.38 1.40 -14.90
N GLN A 459 -11.65 1.32 -16.19
CA GLN A 459 -12.55 0.33 -16.80
C GLN A 459 -12.05 -1.12 -16.70
N PHE A 460 -10.74 -1.30 -16.52
CA PHE A 460 -10.09 -2.62 -16.37
C PHE A 460 -9.44 -2.80 -15.00
N ALA A 461 -9.65 -1.87 -14.07
CA ALA A 461 -8.97 -1.90 -12.80
C ALA A 461 -9.55 -2.97 -11.86
N SER A 462 -8.67 -3.84 -11.36
CA SER A 462 -9.01 -4.84 -10.36
C SER A 462 -9.45 -4.20 -9.04
N PRO A 463 -10.47 -4.73 -8.37
CA PRO A 463 -10.78 -4.36 -6.99
C PRO A 463 -9.71 -4.81 -5.98
N GLY A 464 -8.97 -5.87 -6.28
CA GLY A 464 -8.05 -6.50 -5.34
C GLY A 464 -6.74 -5.74 -5.12
N VAL A 465 -6.29 -4.92 -6.09
CA VAL A 465 -4.99 -4.22 -6.02
C VAL A 465 -4.97 -2.98 -6.89
N ALA A 466 -4.31 -1.92 -6.39
CA ALA A 466 -3.98 -0.72 -7.13
C ALA A 466 -2.46 -0.56 -7.19
N SER A 467 -1.87 -0.56 -8.39
CA SER A 467 -0.48 -0.22 -8.65
C SER A 467 -0.36 1.27 -8.93
N ILE A 468 0.59 1.92 -8.29
CA ILE A 468 0.82 3.37 -8.34
C ILE A 468 2.20 3.60 -8.91
N ALA A 469 2.29 4.30 -10.02
CA ALA A 469 3.56 4.73 -10.61
C ALA A 469 3.99 6.05 -9.97
N LEU A 470 5.22 6.09 -9.47
CA LEU A 470 5.81 7.29 -8.90
C LEU A 470 6.71 7.97 -9.94
N PRO A 471 6.84 9.31 -9.91
CA PRO A 471 7.77 10.03 -10.77
C PRO A 471 9.22 9.56 -10.56
N PRO A 472 10.10 9.64 -11.58
CA PRO A 472 11.49 9.19 -11.49
C PRO A 472 12.27 9.83 -10.34
N GLU A 473 11.98 11.08 -10.00
CA GLU A 473 12.59 11.85 -8.91
C GLU A 473 12.08 11.44 -7.52
N THR A 474 11.07 10.56 -7.44
CA THR A 474 10.44 10.12 -6.19
C THR A 474 10.65 8.61 -6.01
N PRO A 475 11.75 8.16 -5.38
CA PRO A 475 12.06 6.75 -5.24
C PRO A 475 10.97 5.98 -4.48
N SER A 476 10.43 4.91 -5.07
CA SER A 476 9.35 4.11 -4.49
C SER A 476 9.72 3.50 -3.12
N GLY A 477 10.98 3.11 -2.96
CA GLY A 477 11.49 2.61 -1.68
C GLY A 477 11.41 3.65 -0.57
N ALA A 478 11.81 4.89 -0.85
CA ALA A 478 11.79 5.97 0.14
C ALA A 478 10.36 6.34 0.57
N VAL A 479 9.42 6.37 -0.40
CA VAL A 479 7.99 6.59 -0.12
C VAL A 479 7.42 5.46 0.74
N ALA A 480 7.72 4.20 0.39
CA ALA A 480 7.22 3.05 1.11
C ALA A 480 7.79 2.94 2.53
N GLU A 481 9.09 3.19 2.73
CA GLU A 481 9.69 3.28 4.06
C GLU A 481 9.08 4.42 4.89
N GLY A 482 8.76 5.55 4.26
CA GLY A 482 8.01 6.63 4.89
C GLY A 482 6.64 6.19 5.37
N LEU A 483 5.92 5.42 4.57
CA LEU A 483 4.64 4.83 4.92
C LEU A 483 4.77 3.79 6.05
N GLU A 484 5.81 2.95 6.03
CA GLU A 484 6.10 2.00 7.11
C GLU A 484 6.30 2.72 8.44
N ARG A 485 7.04 3.83 8.44
CA ARG A 485 7.18 4.68 9.64
C ARG A 485 5.86 5.29 10.13
N LEU A 486 4.90 5.53 9.24
CA LEU A 486 3.55 5.96 9.60
C LEU A 486 2.64 4.82 10.05
N GLY A 487 3.11 3.56 10.01
CA GLY A 487 2.33 2.38 10.40
C GLY A 487 1.57 1.72 9.26
N TYR A 488 1.91 2.01 7.99
CA TYR A 488 1.36 1.31 6.82
C TYR A 488 2.34 0.29 6.27
N GLU A 489 1.87 -0.89 5.95
CA GLU A 489 2.65 -1.90 5.22
C GLU A 489 2.00 -2.13 3.85
N ILE A 490 2.75 -1.77 2.80
CA ILE A 490 2.34 -1.88 1.38
C ILE A 490 3.36 -2.70 0.60
N ALA A 491 2.99 -3.17 -0.59
CA ALA A 491 3.93 -3.93 -1.43
C ALA A 491 4.80 -2.98 -2.28
N TRP A 492 6.15 -3.16 -2.21
CA TRP A 492 7.11 -2.38 -3.00
C TRP A 492 8.43 -3.13 -3.29
N ARG A 493 8.76 -4.17 -2.50
CA ARG A 493 10.08 -4.83 -2.53
C ARG A 493 10.25 -5.85 -3.66
N SER A 494 9.22 -6.15 -4.44
CA SER A 494 9.34 -7.06 -5.59
C SER A 494 10.19 -6.42 -6.68
N ALA A 495 11.04 -7.21 -7.35
CA ALA A 495 11.96 -6.72 -8.39
C ALA A 495 11.24 -5.84 -9.43
N TYR A 496 10.11 -6.32 -9.97
CA TYR A 496 9.34 -5.59 -10.97
C TYR A 496 8.76 -4.26 -10.45
N LEU A 497 8.50 -4.11 -9.15
CA LEU A 497 8.04 -2.84 -8.56
C LEU A 497 9.20 -1.86 -8.43
N VAL A 498 10.34 -2.34 -7.95
CA VAL A 498 11.57 -1.54 -7.81
C VAL A 498 12.02 -1.02 -9.17
N GLU A 499 12.13 -1.91 -10.19
CA GLU A 499 12.56 -1.56 -11.55
C GLU A 499 11.65 -0.50 -12.21
N ARG A 500 10.36 -0.50 -11.89
CA ARG A 500 9.38 0.45 -12.47
C ARG A 500 9.12 1.66 -11.61
N ASN A 501 9.73 1.74 -10.46
CA ASN A 501 9.47 2.77 -9.47
C ASN A 501 7.99 2.83 -9.05
N TRP A 502 7.40 1.65 -8.76
CA TRP A 502 6.00 1.50 -8.39
C TRP A 502 5.83 1.03 -6.95
N ILE A 503 4.68 1.36 -6.37
CA ILE A 503 4.17 0.80 -5.10
C ILE A 503 2.79 0.20 -5.33
N GLN A 504 2.35 -0.71 -4.46
CA GLN A 504 1.02 -1.32 -4.56
C GLN A 504 0.27 -1.27 -3.24
N VAL A 505 -1.02 -1.00 -3.35
CA VAL A 505 -1.99 -1.07 -2.25
C VAL A 505 -3.00 -2.17 -2.59
N ALA A 506 -3.07 -3.22 -1.78
CA ALA A 506 -3.96 -4.35 -2.01
C ALA A 506 -5.08 -4.44 -0.97
N LEU A 507 -6.28 -4.82 -1.42
CA LEU A 507 -7.48 -5.02 -0.62
C LEU A 507 -7.89 -6.50 -0.57
N MET A 508 -6.90 -7.40 -0.54
CA MET A 508 -7.10 -8.85 -0.64
C MET A 508 -7.41 -9.52 0.69
N GLY A 509 -6.86 -9.00 1.80
CA GLY A 509 -7.05 -9.54 3.14
C GLY A 509 -8.19 -8.88 3.90
N ASP A 510 -8.17 -9.11 5.20
CA ASP A 510 -8.91 -8.28 6.15
C ASP A 510 -8.13 -6.99 6.36
N TYR A 511 -8.73 -5.84 6.09
CA TYR A 511 -8.06 -4.54 6.15
C TYR A 511 -8.86 -3.51 6.94
N ASP A 512 -8.15 -2.63 7.62
CA ASP A 512 -8.73 -1.49 8.31
C ASP A 512 -9.21 -0.43 7.32
N ARG A 513 -10.53 -0.22 7.25
CA ARG A 513 -11.15 0.79 6.38
C ARG A 513 -10.89 2.22 6.82
N ALA A 514 -10.70 2.45 8.12
CA ALA A 514 -10.37 3.80 8.61
C ALA A 514 -8.94 4.17 8.18
N ALA A 515 -8.00 3.24 8.30
CA ALA A 515 -6.64 3.39 7.78
C ALA A 515 -6.63 3.55 6.24
N LEU A 516 -7.45 2.77 5.51
CA LEU A 516 -7.59 2.92 4.07
C LEU A 516 -8.01 4.33 3.65
N ARG A 517 -8.96 4.95 4.39
CA ARG A 517 -9.42 6.33 4.11
C ARG A 517 -8.34 7.39 4.29
N ARG A 518 -7.33 7.11 5.08
CA ARG A 518 -6.19 8.01 5.35
C ARG A 518 -5.02 7.78 4.39
N LEU A 519 -4.90 6.58 3.83
CA LEU A 519 -3.75 6.14 3.03
C LEU A 519 -3.44 7.01 1.80
N PRO A 520 -4.40 7.48 0.97
CA PRO A 520 -4.07 8.31 -0.19
C PRO A 520 -3.36 9.61 0.19
N ALA A 521 -3.76 10.24 1.29
CA ALA A 521 -3.11 11.44 1.80
C ALA A 521 -1.70 11.12 2.34
N ALA A 522 -1.53 9.97 3.00
CA ALA A 522 -0.23 9.51 3.48
C ALA A 522 0.75 9.24 2.31
N VAL A 523 0.30 8.57 1.25
CA VAL A 523 1.12 8.32 0.04
C VAL A 523 1.52 9.65 -0.60
N ALA A 524 0.59 10.58 -0.78
CA ALA A 524 0.87 11.88 -1.38
C ALA A 524 1.83 12.73 -0.53
N LEU A 525 1.71 12.66 0.80
CA LEU A 525 2.62 13.32 1.72
C LEU A 525 4.04 12.80 1.52
N GLN A 526 4.23 11.47 1.57
CA GLN A 526 5.53 10.85 1.41
C GLN A 526 6.13 11.09 0.00
N ALA A 527 5.31 11.05 -1.04
CA ALA A 527 5.77 11.35 -2.40
C ALA A 527 6.31 12.78 -2.53
N ARG A 528 5.61 13.77 -1.95
CA ARG A 528 6.06 15.18 -1.96
C ARG A 528 7.35 15.40 -1.17
N GLU A 529 7.49 14.77 0.00
CA GLU A 529 8.70 14.87 0.82
C GLU A 529 9.94 14.39 0.09
N HIS A 530 9.81 13.36 -0.75
CA HIS A 530 10.94 12.79 -1.48
C HIS A 530 11.20 13.45 -2.84
N ALA A 531 10.19 14.03 -3.49
CA ALA A 531 10.36 14.82 -4.71
C ALA A 531 11.16 16.12 -4.47
N LEU A 532 11.14 16.64 -3.23
CA LEU A 532 11.82 17.89 -2.85
C LEU A 532 13.28 17.69 -2.37
N ARG A 533 13.84 16.49 -2.46
CA ARG A 533 15.26 16.23 -2.11
C ARG A 533 16.09 16.16 -3.37
N PRO A 534 16.83 17.25 -3.80
CA PRO A 534 17.83 17.11 -4.83
C PRO A 534 18.97 16.23 -4.31
N GLY A 535 19.20 15.11 -5.01
CA GLY A 535 20.44 14.37 -5.09
C GLY A 535 21.27 14.16 -3.80
N ARG A 536 21.03 13.06 -3.06
CA ARG A 536 22.14 12.26 -2.55
C ARG A 536 22.18 10.98 -3.41
N ALA A 537 22.98 11.03 -4.47
CA ALA A 537 23.48 9.82 -5.10
C ALA A 537 24.21 8.99 -4.04
N ALA A 538 23.88 7.69 -3.96
CA ALA A 538 24.59 6.71 -3.18
C ALA A 538 25.99 6.46 -3.74
#